data_fb8f170c980596d1d1c34ab3f26b2be9
#
_entry.id   fb8f170c980596d1d1c34ab3f26b2be9
#
_cell.length_a   1.000
_cell.length_b   1.000
_cell.length_c   1.000
_cell.angle_alpha   90.00
_cell.angle_beta   90.00
_cell.angle_gamma   90.00
#
_symmetry.space_group_name_H-M   'P 1'
#
loop_
_entity.id
_entity.type
_entity.pdbx_description
1 polymer ?
#
loop_
_entity_poly.entity_id
_entity_poly.type
_entity_poly.pdbx_seq_one_letter_code
_entity_poly.pdbx_strand_id
1 'polypeptide(L)'
;MKKIILISSILLSFFIFAEANELPSDEIQPEVKVIKEHFQNKVDKVEFEAWAKGMGLNFSTQKYLNNRNYKKYAKTMAKLIRKTRGVEGKVEICYEGTPQKRVHKCNKF
;
A
#
# COMPACT_ATOMS: atom_id res chain seq x y z
N MET A 1 -6.23 43.22 12.38
CA MET A 1 -6.39 42.69 11.99
C MET A 1 -6.35 42.36 11.63
N LYS A 2 -6.24 42.15 11.79
CA LYS A 2 -6.26 41.59 11.30
C LYS A 2 -5.91 40.90 10.89
N LYS A 3 -5.76 40.82 10.84
CA LYS A 3 -5.51 40.11 10.27
C LYS A 3 -5.18 39.29 9.95
N ILE A 4 -5.06 39.66 10.08
CA ILE A 4 -4.91 38.77 9.52
C ILE A 4 -4.61 38.11 9.15
N ILE A 5 -4.49 38.42 9.26
CA ILE A 5 -4.41 37.54 8.61
C ILE A 5 -4.03 36.97 8.23
N LEU A 6 -3.78 37.26 8.31
CA LEU A 6 -3.62 36.47 7.66
C LEU A 6 -3.26 35.76 7.49
N ILE A 7 -3.13 36.01 7.60
CA ILE A 7 -2.98 35.12 7.05
C ILE A 7 -2.83 34.42 6.86
N SER A 8 -2.62 34.94 7.07
CA SER A 8 -2.70 34.02 6.61
C SER A 8 -2.58 33.49 6.20
N SER A 9 -2.43 33.91 6.29
CA SER A 9 -2.48 33.13 5.59
C SER A 9 -2.11 32.70 5.23
N ILE A 10 -1.88 32.92 5.33
CA ILE A 10 -1.71 32.18 4.58
C ILE A 10 -1.32 31.60 4.42
N LEU A 11 -1.02 31.83 4.59
CA LEU A 11 -0.95 30.96 4.09
C LEU A 11 -0.86 30.27 3.81
N LEU A 12 -0.64 30.63 3.88
CA LEU A 12 -0.75 29.71 3.29
C LEU A 12 -0.66 29.16 2.81
N SER A 13 -0.43 29.43 2.84
CA SER A 13 -0.48 28.59 2.12
C SER A 13 -0.14 28.25 1.82
N PHE A 14 0.18 28.26 1.71
CA PHE A 14 0.29 27.48 1.09
C PHE A 14 0.68 26.94 1.02
N PHE A 15 1.01 27.15 1.03
CA PHE A 15 1.17 26.27 0.66
C PHE A 15 1.30 25.68 0.33
N ILE A 16 1.59 25.86 0.28
CA ILE A 16 1.63 25.10 -0.22
C ILE A 16 1.60 24.58 -0.58
N PHE A 17 1.85 24.35 -0.82
CA PHE A 17 1.78 23.54 -1.45
C PHE A 17 2.21 23.01 -1.81
N ALA A 18 2.34 22.96 -1.75
CA ALA A 18 2.84 22.30 -2.44
C ALA A 18 3.51 21.45 -2.02
N GLU A 19 4.00 21.28 -1.63
CA GLU A 19 4.47 20.26 -1.36
C GLU A 19 3.76 19.19 -0.98
N ALA A 20 3.06 19.18 -0.45
CA ALA A 20 2.18 18.18 0.02
C ALA A 20 1.82 17.18 -1.01
N ASN A 21 1.83 17.54 -2.16
CA ASN A 21 1.52 16.62 -3.20
C ASN A 21 2.58 15.55 -3.36
N GLU A 22 3.58 15.60 -2.53
CA GLU A 22 4.65 14.63 -2.57
C GLU A 22 4.43 13.46 -1.64
N LEU A 23 3.27 13.33 -1.05
CA LEU A 23 3.02 12.20 -0.17
C LEU A 23 3.15 10.89 -0.92
N PRO A 24 3.84 9.92 -0.36
CA PRO A 24 3.87 8.60 -0.96
C PRO A 24 2.45 8.03 -1.05
N SER A 25 2.18 7.31 -2.12
CA SER A 25 0.85 6.77 -2.31
C SER A 25 0.46 5.80 -1.21
N ASP A 26 1.43 5.12 -0.60
CA ASP A 26 1.11 4.17 0.46
C ASP A 26 0.62 4.86 1.73
N GLU A 27 0.86 6.16 1.90
CA GLU A 27 0.30 6.88 3.03
C GLU A 27 -1.15 7.23 2.79
N ILE A 28 -1.58 7.21 1.54
CA ILE A 28 -2.93 7.56 1.17
C ILE A 28 -3.82 6.33 1.11
N GLN A 29 -3.24 5.19 0.75
CA GLN A 29 -4.01 3.98 0.59
C GLN A 29 -4.08 3.21 1.88
N PRO A 30 -5.28 3.09 2.49
CA PRO A 30 -5.41 2.33 3.73
C PRO A 30 -5.07 0.86 3.58
N GLU A 31 -5.27 0.30 2.40
CA GLU A 31 -4.93 -1.10 2.15
C GLU A 31 -3.43 -1.35 2.32
N VAL A 32 -2.62 -0.45 1.78
CA VAL A 32 -1.18 -0.58 1.90
C VAL A 32 -0.75 -0.37 3.34
N LYS A 33 -1.33 0.62 3.99
CA LYS A 33 -0.99 0.93 5.36
C LYS A 33 -1.27 -0.23 6.29
N VAL A 34 -2.43 -0.85 6.15
CA VAL A 34 -2.83 -1.96 6.98
C VAL A 34 -1.89 -3.16 6.80
N ILE A 35 -1.49 -3.42 5.58
CA ILE A 35 -0.59 -4.54 5.30
C ILE A 35 0.80 -4.27 5.87
N LYS A 36 1.32 -3.07 5.68
CA LYS A 36 2.62 -2.74 6.22
C LYS A 36 2.64 -2.79 7.74
N GLU A 37 1.57 -2.37 8.38
CA GLU A 37 1.47 -2.45 9.83
C GLU A 37 1.40 -3.89 10.31
N HIS A 38 0.64 -4.72 9.63
CA HIS A 38 0.50 -6.11 10.03
C HIS A 38 1.81 -6.88 9.91
N PHE A 39 2.51 -6.68 8.82
CA PHE A 39 3.74 -7.43 8.54
C PHE A 39 4.98 -6.72 9.06
N GLN A 40 4.89 -5.45 9.34
CA GLN A 40 5.97 -4.64 9.88
C GLN A 40 7.21 -4.75 8.99
N ASN A 41 8.31 -5.27 9.52
CA ASN A 41 9.56 -5.32 8.78
C ASN A 41 9.68 -6.50 7.83
N LYS A 42 8.65 -7.32 7.75
CA LYS A 42 8.73 -8.54 6.93
C LYS A 42 8.48 -8.27 5.46
N VAL A 43 7.75 -7.22 5.14
CA VAL A 43 7.55 -6.82 3.75
C VAL A 43 8.32 -5.53 3.50
N ASP A 44 8.80 -5.40 2.28
CA ASP A 44 9.63 -4.26 1.91
C ASP A 44 8.80 -3.25 1.13
N LYS A 45 8.24 -3.67 0.02
CA LYS A 45 7.47 -2.79 -0.85
C LYS A 45 6.08 -3.37 -1.02
N VAL A 46 5.07 -2.50 -0.95
CA VAL A 46 3.68 -2.90 -1.13
C VAL A 46 3.01 -1.91 -2.04
N GLU A 47 2.37 -2.40 -3.10
CA GLU A 47 1.61 -1.57 -4.02
C GLU A 47 0.25 -2.19 -4.23
N PHE A 48 -0.79 -1.40 -4.11
CA PHE A 48 -2.16 -1.86 -4.25
C PHE A 48 -2.86 -1.11 -5.35
N GLU A 49 -3.68 -1.83 -6.10
CA GLU A 49 -4.41 -1.27 -7.21
C GLU A 49 -5.80 -1.89 -7.27
N ALA A 50 -6.80 -1.07 -7.52
CA ALA A 50 -8.16 -1.55 -7.73
C ALA A 50 -8.65 -1.03 -9.07
N TRP A 51 -9.34 -1.89 -9.78
CA TRP A 51 -9.92 -1.52 -11.06
C TRP A 51 -11.36 -2.01 -11.12
N ALA A 52 -12.04 -1.76 -12.25
CA ALA A 52 -13.46 -2.00 -12.30
C ALA A 52 -13.85 -3.43 -11.98
N LYS A 53 -13.00 -4.39 -12.34
CA LYS A 53 -13.35 -5.80 -12.22
C LYS A 53 -12.46 -6.57 -11.26
N GLY A 54 -11.63 -5.89 -10.49
CA GLY A 54 -10.76 -6.65 -9.61
C GLY A 54 -9.87 -5.80 -8.75
N MET A 55 -9.04 -6.48 -7.98
CA MET A 55 -8.09 -5.87 -7.07
C MET A 55 -6.79 -6.64 -7.16
N GLY A 56 -5.70 -5.95 -7.03
CA GLY A 56 -4.39 -6.57 -7.04
C GLY A 56 -3.41 -5.90 -6.11
N LEU A 57 -2.47 -6.68 -5.64
CA LEU A 57 -1.43 -6.18 -4.75
C LEU A 57 -0.10 -6.82 -5.14
N ASN A 58 0.93 -5.98 -5.24
CA ASN A 58 2.29 -6.45 -5.45
C ASN A 58 3.08 -6.19 -4.19
N PHE A 59 3.92 -7.14 -3.80
CA PHE A 59 4.77 -6.93 -2.64
C PHE A 59 6.12 -7.61 -2.83
N SER A 60 7.10 -7.11 -2.11
CA SER A 60 8.43 -7.70 -2.04
C SER A 60 8.86 -7.80 -0.59
N THR A 61 9.90 -8.58 -0.34
CA THR A 61 10.38 -8.83 1.01
C THR A 61 11.90 -8.71 1.03
N GLN A 62 12.45 -8.56 2.25
CA GLN A 62 13.89 -8.58 2.43
C GLN A 62 14.43 -10.00 2.35
N LYS A 63 13.66 -10.94 2.86
CA LYS A 63 14.01 -12.34 2.92
C LYS A 63 13.14 -13.10 1.94
N TYR A 64 13.73 -13.92 1.10
CA TYR A 64 12.98 -14.62 0.06
C TYR A 64 11.97 -15.57 0.70
N LEU A 65 10.75 -15.55 0.16
CA LEU A 65 9.67 -16.43 0.61
C LEU A 65 9.56 -17.63 -0.30
N ASN A 66 9.58 -18.82 0.29
CA ASN A 66 9.28 -20.00 -0.49
C ASN A 66 7.78 -20.03 -0.80
N ASN A 67 7.36 -20.99 -1.58
CA ASN A 67 5.99 -21.03 -2.07
C ASN A 67 4.97 -21.13 -0.93
N ARG A 68 5.29 -21.89 0.10
CA ARG A 68 4.38 -22.03 1.24
C ARG A 68 4.21 -20.71 1.97
N ASN A 69 5.31 -20.04 2.25
CA ASN A 69 5.25 -18.77 2.97
C ASN A 69 4.62 -17.68 2.12
N TYR A 70 4.89 -17.67 0.83
CA TYR A 70 4.22 -16.75 -0.07
C TYR A 70 2.70 -16.91 0.05
N LYS A 71 2.21 -18.15 0.03
CA LYS A 71 0.76 -18.37 0.10
C LYS A 71 0.19 -17.90 1.43
N LYS A 72 0.92 -18.12 2.52
CA LYS A 72 0.47 -17.65 3.83
C LYS A 72 0.36 -16.14 3.87
N TYR A 73 1.38 -15.46 3.40
CA TYR A 73 1.36 -14.01 3.34
C TYR A 73 0.23 -13.50 2.46
N ALA A 74 0.09 -14.11 1.29
CA ALA A 74 -0.90 -13.67 0.31
C ALA A 74 -2.32 -13.83 0.82
N LYS A 75 -2.61 -14.94 1.51
CA LYS A 75 -3.94 -15.13 2.07
C LYS A 75 -4.28 -14.08 3.11
N THR A 76 -3.31 -13.77 3.95
CA THR A 76 -3.49 -12.73 4.97
C THR A 76 -3.69 -11.37 4.33
N MET A 77 -2.88 -11.06 3.34
CA MET A 77 -2.99 -9.78 2.63
C MET A 77 -4.36 -9.63 1.97
N ALA A 78 -4.83 -10.69 1.31
CA ALA A 78 -6.14 -10.64 0.67
C ALA A 78 -7.25 -10.40 1.70
N LYS A 79 -7.18 -11.07 2.85
CA LYS A 79 -8.15 -10.87 3.91
C LYS A 79 -8.15 -9.43 4.42
N LEU A 80 -6.96 -8.88 4.63
CA LEU A 80 -6.84 -7.52 5.12
C LEU A 80 -7.41 -6.51 4.12
N ILE A 81 -7.16 -6.74 2.84
CA ILE A 81 -7.69 -5.87 1.80
C ILE A 81 -9.21 -5.92 1.78
N ARG A 82 -9.77 -7.12 1.78
CA ARG A 82 -11.23 -7.26 1.76
C ARG A 82 -11.87 -6.59 2.97
N LYS A 83 -11.26 -6.78 4.13
CA LYS A 83 -11.78 -6.20 5.35
C LYS A 83 -11.70 -4.67 5.31
N THR A 84 -10.56 -4.16 4.87
CA THR A 84 -10.35 -2.71 4.84
C THR A 84 -11.30 -2.03 3.87
N ARG A 85 -11.56 -2.66 2.74
CA ARG A 85 -12.45 -2.09 1.74
C ARG A 85 -13.92 -2.42 1.97
N GLY A 86 -14.19 -3.39 2.84
CA GLY A 86 -15.57 -3.82 3.07
C GLY A 86 -16.19 -4.51 1.86
N VAL A 87 -15.37 -5.29 1.16
CA VAL A 87 -15.84 -5.97 -0.07
C VAL A 87 -15.50 -7.44 0.00
N GLU A 88 -16.07 -8.19 -0.93
CA GLU A 88 -15.76 -9.60 -1.11
C GLU A 88 -15.14 -9.77 -2.48
N GLY A 89 -14.66 -10.97 -2.74
CA GLY A 89 -14.04 -11.25 -4.01
C GLY A 89 -12.57 -11.54 -3.83
N LYS A 90 -12.00 -12.11 -4.86
CA LYS A 90 -10.59 -12.51 -4.80
C LYS A 90 -9.69 -11.34 -5.12
N VAL A 91 -8.51 -11.37 -4.52
CA VAL A 91 -7.48 -10.37 -4.74
C VAL A 91 -6.30 -11.07 -5.40
N GLU A 92 -5.78 -10.48 -6.45
CA GLU A 92 -4.58 -11.01 -7.09
C GLU A 92 -3.38 -10.52 -6.30
N ILE A 93 -2.60 -11.46 -5.75
CA ILE A 93 -1.43 -11.13 -4.94
C ILE A 93 -0.19 -11.58 -5.68
N CYS A 94 0.65 -10.63 -6.02
CA CYS A 94 1.88 -10.88 -6.77
C CYS A 94 3.09 -10.66 -5.88
N TYR A 95 3.97 -11.63 -5.84
CA TYR A 95 5.21 -11.55 -5.08
C TYR A 95 6.35 -11.24 -6.04
N GLU A 96 7.11 -10.20 -5.73
CA GLU A 96 8.20 -9.74 -6.58
C GLU A 96 9.57 -10.22 -6.11
N GLY A 97 9.64 -10.97 -5.02
CA GLY A 97 10.89 -11.49 -4.53
C GLY A 97 11.62 -10.52 -3.62
N THR A 98 12.93 -10.55 -3.72
CA THR A 98 13.80 -9.66 -2.94
C THR A 98 14.66 -8.87 -3.90
N PRO A 99 15.39 -7.85 -3.40
CA PRO A 99 16.32 -7.14 -4.28
C PRO A 99 17.36 -8.04 -4.92
N GLN A 100 17.77 -9.10 -4.22
CA GLN A 100 18.78 -10.02 -4.74
C GLN A 100 18.20 -11.11 -5.61
N LYS A 101 16.92 -11.44 -5.41
CA LYS A 101 16.29 -12.51 -6.17
C LYS A 101 14.90 -12.06 -6.61
N ARG A 102 14.84 -11.49 -7.80
CA ARG A 102 13.58 -10.97 -8.33
C ARG A 102 12.77 -12.11 -8.93
N VAL A 103 11.49 -12.14 -8.63
CA VAL A 103 10.56 -13.08 -9.22
C VAL A 103 9.26 -12.35 -9.50
N HIS A 104 8.36 -13.01 -10.19
CA HIS A 104 7.02 -12.46 -10.41
C HIS A 104 6.05 -13.63 -10.33
N LYS A 105 5.41 -13.78 -9.19
CA LYS A 105 4.53 -14.91 -8.92
C LYS A 105 3.18 -14.38 -8.47
N CYS A 106 2.15 -14.66 -9.22
CA CYS A 106 0.81 -14.13 -8.96
C CYS A 106 -0.19 -15.25 -8.81
N ASN A 107 -1.10 -15.10 -7.88
CA ASN A 107 -2.24 -15.98 -7.70
C ASN A 107 -3.37 -15.19 -7.09
N LYS A 108 -4.57 -15.69 -7.23
CA LYS A 108 -5.75 -15.06 -6.65
C LYS A 108 -6.13 -15.76 -5.37
N PHE A 109 -6.48 -14.95 -4.39
CA PHE A 109 -6.84 -15.47 -3.05
C PHE A 109 -8.13 -14.88 -2.53
#